data_198826b99607b72f4c362112c9129450
#
_entry.id   198826b99607b72f4c362112c9129450
#
_cell.length_a   1.000
_cell.length_b   1.000
_cell.length_c   1.000
_cell.angle_alpha   90.00
_cell.angle_beta   90.00
_cell.angle_gamma   90.00
#
_symmetry.space_group_name_H-M   'P 1'
#
loop_
_entity.id
_entity.type
_entity.pdbx_description
1 polymer ?
#
loop_
_entity_poly.entity_id
_entity_poly.type
_entity_poly.pdbx_seq_one_letter_code
_entity_poly.pdbx_strand_id
1 'polypeptide(L)'
;MNRAYLFQSRGHKRRGKYIKTISVMGVLFMNKVYTLHDAVAKFVESGDCICFGGFTTNRKPYAAVGEILRQGQTDFTVWAGPAGGDWDMMIGEGRVKAYINCYTANSGYTNVSRRFRAAIEKGELTYEDYSQDVLMLQLHAASLGLPFLPVRLMQGSGLMKYWGISEEQRKALEKVDDLKCVEIDNPFKPGEKVVAVPVPSWTPPSSMCRRPAPTAPASSRATSSTMLMWPWLPVRSS
;
A
#
# COMPACT_ATOMS: atom_id res chain seq x y z
N MET A 1 11.65 -8.66 -34.61
CA MET A 1 12.32 -7.65 -35.46
C MET A 1 12.41 -6.33 -34.69
N ASN A 2 13.57 -6.08 -34.06
CA ASN A 2 13.84 -4.88 -33.30
C ASN A 2 14.40 -3.82 -34.24
N ARG A 3 13.71 -2.72 -34.44
CA ARG A 3 14.26 -1.54 -35.10
C ARG A 3 14.86 -0.60 -34.04
N ALA A 4 16.18 -0.58 -33.99
CA ALA A 4 16.93 0.46 -33.28
C ALA A 4 16.96 1.71 -34.18
N TYR A 5 16.49 2.84 -33.66
CA TYR A 5 16.68 4.13 -34.32
C TYR A 5 18.04 4.69 -33.90
N LEU A 6 18.97 4.69 -34.86
CA LEU A 6 20.27 5.39 -34.76
C LEU A 6 20.02 6.84 -35.11
N PHE A 7 20.21 7.75 -34.16
CA PHE A 7 20.35 9.16 -34.42
C PHE A 7 21.83 9.46 -34.68
N GLN A 8 22.17 9.75 -35.92
CA GLN A 8 23.49 10.25 -36.31
C GLN A 8 23.54 11.77 -36.06
N SER A 9 24.27 12.21 -35.06
CA SER A 9 24.62 13.63 -34.90
C SER A 9 25.90 13.92 -35.64
N ARG A 10 25.85 14.86 -36.59
CA ARG A 10 27.02 15.40 -37.30
C ARG A 10 27.91 16.16 -36.33
N GLY A 11 29.10 15.68 -36.13
CA GLY A 11 30.11 16.27 -35.26
C GLY A 11 30.73 17.54 -35.81
N HIS A 12 30.73 18.60 -35.01
CA HIS A 12 31.63 19.74 -35.18
C HIS A 12 32.82 19.53 -34.26
N LYS A 13 34.04 19.43 -34.87
CA LYS A 13 35.30 19.35 -34.13
C LYS A 13 35.59 20.68 -33.45
N ARG A 14 35.53 20.76 -32.14
CA ARG A 14 36.32 21.68 -31.31
C ARG A 14 37.10 20.88 -30.25
N ARG A 15 38.41 21.15 -30.17
CA ARG A 15 39.32 20.51 -29.21
C ARG A 15 38.89 20.77 -27.77
N GLY A 16 38.91 19.74 -26.96
CA GLY A 16 38.99 19.85 -25.50
C GLY A 16 37.77 19.33 -24.73
N LYS A 17 38.01 18.25 -24.01
CA LYS A 17 37.20 17.59 -23.01
C LYS A 17 36.02 16.76 -23.53
N TYR A 18 36.30 15.48 -23.76
CA TYR A 18 35.28 14.45 -23.71
C TYR A 18 34.75 14.36 -22.29
N ILE A 19 33.63 15.02 -22.03
CA ILE A 19 32.82 14.76 -20.82
C ILE A 19 32.21 13.37 -21.02
N LYS A 20 32.47 12.48 -20.08
CA LYS A 20 31.91 11.14 -20.04
C LYS A 20 30.38 11.19 -19.98
N THR A 21 29.72 11.38 -21.10
CA THR A 21 28.23 11.34 -21.24
C THR A 21 27.68 9.91 -21.23
N ILE A 22 28.56 8.91 -21.09
CA ILE A 22 28.16 7.48 -21.08
C ILE A 22 27.56 7.04 -19.74
N SER A 23 27.77 7.77 -18.65
CA SER A 23 27.31 7.36 -17.32
C SER A 23 25.83 7.64 -17.03
N VAL A 24 25.18 8.51 -17.81
CA VAL A 24 23.77 8.85 -17.58
C VAL A 24 22.81 7.88 -18.30
N MET A 25 23.22 7.29 -19.41
CA MET A 25 22.39 6.29 -20.11
C MET A 25 22.35 4.93 -19.41
N GLY A 26 23.34 4.58 -18.61
CA GLY A 26 23.36 3.32 -17.86
C GLY A 26 22.34 3.25 -16.72
N VAL A 27 21.86 4.39 -16.24
CA VAL A 27 20.85 4.45 -15.15
C VAL A 27 19.42 4.29 -15.67
N LEU A 28 19.18 4.49 -16.97
CA LEU A 28 17.84 4.44 -17.57
C LEU A 28 17.35 3.03 -17.91
N PHE A 29 18.21 2.03 -17.90
CA PHE A 29 17.89 0.64 -18.20
C PHE A 29 18.08 -0.30 -17.00
N MET A 30 17.72 0.12 -15.80
CA MET A 30 17.64 -0.83 -14.71
C MET A 30 16.58 -1.88 -15.04
N ASN A 31 16.97 -3.13 -15.11
CA ASN A 31 16.03 -4.23 -15.21
C ASN A 31 15.10 -4.21 -13.99
N LYS A 32 13.80 -4.00 -14.22
CA LYS A 32 12.77 -3.95 -13.17
C LYS A 32 12.06 -5.30 -12.99
N VAL A 33 12.53 -6.33 -13.69
CA VAL A 33 11.99 -7.67 -13.60
C VAL A 33 12.81 -8.46 -12.58
N TYR A 34 12.16 -8.95 -11.55
CA TYR A 34 12.73 -9.76 -10.49
C TYR A 34 12.00 -11.10 -10.42
N THR A 35 12.66 -12.13 -9.91
CA THR A 35 11.93 -13.31 -9.42
C THR A 35 11.09 -12.90 -8.21
N LEU A 36 10.06 -13.68 -7.89
CA LEU A 36 9.23 -13.37 -6.72
C LEU A 36 10.07 -13.39 -5.43
N HIS A 37 10.98 -14.34 -5.31
CA HIS A 37 11.91 -14.46 -4.19
C HIS A 37 12.76 -13.19 -4.03
N ASP A 38 13.43 -12.78 -5.11
CA ASP A 38 14.30 -11.59 -5.07
C ASP A 38 13.53 -10.30 -4.85
N ALA A 39 12.31 -10.22 -5.39
CA ALA A 39 11.44 -9.06 -5.19
C ALA A 39 11.03 -8.91 -3.71
N VAL A 40 10.61 -10.00 -3.08
CA VAL A 40 10.24 -9.97 -1.66
C VAL A 40 11.47 -9.68 -0.80
N ALA A 41 12.58 -10.39 -1.02
CA ALA A 41 13.82 -10.18 -0.26
C ALA A 41 14.36 -8.74 -0.37
N LYS A 42 14.14 -8.08 -1.51
CA LYS A 42 14.67 -6.74 -1.78
C LYS A 42 13.76 -5.61 -1.33
N PHE A 43 12.46 -5.83 -1.35
CA PHE A 43 11.48 -4.74 -1.27
C PHE A 43 10.48 -4.88 -0.12
N VAL A 44 10.51 -5.97 0.62
CA VAL A 44 9.62 -6.17 1.78
C VAL A 44 10.47 -6.38 3.01
N GLU A 45 10.38 -5.44 3.94
CA GLU A 45 11.12 -5.49 5.20
C GLU A 45 10.16 -5.68 6.38
N SER A 46 10.66 -6.30 7.46
CA SER A 46 9.89 -6.38 8.70
C SER A 46 9.59 -4.98 9.24
N GLY A 47 8.37 -4.76 9.72
CA GLY A 47 7.91 -3.45 10.19
C GLY A 47 7.35 -2.54 9.10
N ASP A 48 7.33 -2.98 7.83
CA ASP A 48 6.76 -2.17 6.76
C ASP A 48 5.25 -1.90 6.93
N CYS A 49 4.83 -0.75 6.40
CA CYS A 49 3.42 -0.47 6.16
C CYS A 49 3.03 -1.00 4.78
N ILE A 50 2.14 -2.00 4.73
CA ILE A 50 1.81 -2.70 3.49
C ILE A 50 0.31 -2.77 3.22
N CYS A 51 -0.04 -2.86 1.94
CA CYS A 51 -1.40 -3.06 1.47
C CYS A 51 -1.39 -4.03 0.27
N PHE A 52 -2.34 -4.96 0.25
CA PHE A 52 -2.56 -5.82 -0.91
C PHE A 52 -3.84 -5.44 -1.65
N GLY A 53 -3.78 -5.45 -2.96
CA GLY A 53 -4.95 -5.28 -3.81
C GLY A 53 -5.88 -6.49 -3.83
N GLY A 54 -6.96 -6.38 -4.60
CA GLY A 54 -7.99 -7.41 -4.72
C GLY A 54 -9.18 -7.16 -3.79
N PHE A 55 -10.21 -8.01 -3.92
CA PHE A 55 -11.45 -7.88 -3.17
C PHE A 55 -11.81 -9.24 -2.56
N THR A 56 -11.91 -9.33 -1.25
CA THR A 56 -12.19 -10.55 -0.50
C THR A 56 -11.33 -11.75 -0.94
N THR A 57 -11.89 -12.72 -1.66
CA THR A 57 -11.17 -13.89 -2.19
C THR A 57 -10.60 -13.69 -3.60
N ASN A 58 -10.96 -12.60 -4.28
CA ASN A 58 -10.63 -12.40 -5.69
C ASN A 58 -9.38 -11.54 -5.89
N ARG A 59 -8.53 -11.94 -6.84
CA ARG A 59 -7.33 -11.20 -7.27
C ARG A 59 -6.34 -10.90 -6.13
N LYS A 60 -6.24 -11.81 -5.17
CA LYS A 60 -5.30 -11.71 -4.05
C LYS A 60 -3.91 -12.22 -4.44
N PRO A 61 -2.84 -11.59 -3.97
CA PRO A 61 -1.47 -11.96 -4.32
C PRO A 61 -0.95 -13.14 -3.48
N TYR A 62 -1.63 -14.28 -3.48
CA TYR A 62 -1.28 -15.43 -2.62
C TYR A 62 0.16 -15.93 -2.83
N ALA A 63 0.71 -15.80 -4.03
CA ALA A 63 2.10 -16.17 -4.28
C ALA A 63 3.07 -15.28 -3.47
N ALA A 64 2.80 -13.96 -3.43
CA ALA A 64 3.60 -13.02 -2.66
C ALA A 64 3.43 -13.24 -1.14
N VAL A 65 2.20 -13.46 -0.69
CA VAL A 65 1.92 -13.83 0.72
C VAL A 65 2.71 -15.07 1.12
N GLY A 66 2.65 -16.14 0.32
CA GLY A 66 3.41 -17.36 0.57
C GLY A 66 4.92 -17.13 0.59
N GLU A 67 5.44 -16.23 -0.23
CA GLU A 67 6.86 -15.91 -0.25
C GLU A 67 7.29 -15.06 0.96
N ILE A 68 6.50 -14.07 1.36
CA ILE A 68 6.72 -13.29 2.59
C ILE A 68 6.75 -14.24 3.81
N LEU A 69 5.80 -15.16 3.89
CA LEU A 69 5.77 -16.14 4.98
C LEU A 69 7.00 -17.05 4.98
N ARG A 70 7.48 -17.49 3.81
CA ARG A 70 8.70 -18.32 3.70
C ARG A 70 9.97 -17.58 4.11
N GLN A 71 10.07 -16.30 3.75
CA GLN A 71 11.22 -15.46 4.10
C GLN A 71 11.18 -14.96 5.54
N GLY A 72 10.01 -14.99 6.19
CA GLY A 72 9.88 -14.75 7.61
C GLY A 72 9.72 -13.30 8.04
N GLN A 73 9.46 -12.36 7.12
CA GLN A 73 9.20 -10.97 7.50
C GLN A 73 7.97 -10.86 8.41
N THR A 74 8.00 -9.91 9.34
CA THR A 74 7.01 -9.76 10.43
C THR A 74 6.75 -8.29 10.78
N ASP A 75 5.91 -8.07 11.79
CA ASP A 75 5.60 -6.75 12.38
C ASP A 75 4.97 -5.73 11.43
N PHE A 76 4.26 -6.22 10.43
CA PHE A 76 3.62 -5.36 9.45
C PHE A 76 2.52 -4.47 10.06
N THR A 77 2.52 -3.20 9.67
CA THR A 77 1.34 -2.33 9.79
C THR A 77 0.55 -2.43 8.49
N VAL A 78 -0.71 -2.83 8.58
CA VAL A 78 -1.51 -3.16 7.40
C VAL A 78 -2.67 -2.21 7.25
N TRP A 79 -2.78 -1.61 6.07
CA TRP A 79 -3.98 -0.91 5.63
C TRP A 79 -4.63 -1.72 4.53
N ALA A 80 -5.75 -2.35 4.80
CA ALA A 80 -6.37 -3.26 3.86
C ALA A 80 -7.83 -2.91 3.59
N GLY A 81 -8.19 -2.84 2.33
CA GLY A 81 -9.59 -2.83 1.90
C GLY A 81 -10.27 -4.17 2.21
N PRO A 82 -11.35 -4.52 1.52
CA PRO A 82 -12.03 -5.80 1.72
C PRO A 82 -11.07 -6.97 1.54
N ALA A 83 -10.70 -7.58 2.65
CA ALA A 83 -9.66 -8.59 2.77
C ALA A 83 -10.23 -10.01 2.90
N GLY A 84 -9.38 -11.00 2.73
CA GLY A 84 -9.75 -12.40 2.81
C GLY A 84 -8.59 -13.29 3.24
N GLY A 85 -8.40 -14.41 2.56
CA GLY A 85 -7.41 -15.41 2.91
C GLY A 85 -5.96 -14.95 2.91
N ASP A 86 -5.63 -13.91 2.15
CA ASP A 86 -4.31 -13.29 2.13
C ASP A 86 -3.91 -12.79 3.54
N TRP A 87 -4.73 -11.93 4.13
CA TRP A 87 -4.48 -11.40 5.46
C TRP A 87 -4.79 -12.40 6.57
N ASP A 88 -5.77 -13.29 6.36
CA ASP A 88 -6.06 -14.37 7.30
C ASP A 88 -4.84 -15.29 7.52
N MET A 89 -4.08 -15.57 6.46
CA MET A 89 -2.81 -16.31 6.54
C MET A 89 -1.74 -15.53 7.31
N MET A 90 -1.53 -14.27 6.97
CA MET A 90 -0.52 -13.41 7.60
C MET A 90 -0.80 -13.20 9.10
N ILE A 91 -2.06 -12.98 9.46
CA ILE A 91 -2.50 -12.84 10.85
C ILE A 91 -2.32 -14.17 11.60
N GLY A 92 -2.71 -15.28 10.99
CA GLY A 92 -2.60 -16.60 11.61
C GLY A 92 -1.16 -17.05 11.89
N GLU A 93 -0.19 -16.50 11.15
CA GLU A 93 1.24 -16.72 11.33
C GLU A 93 1.91 -15.63 12.20
N GLY A 94 1.11 -14.73 12.83
CA GLY A 94 1.63 -13.69 13.71
C GLY A 94 2.50 -12.64 13.01
N ARG A 95 2.26 -12.38 11.72
CA ARG A 95 3.09 -11.45 10.94
C ARG A 95 2.60 -10.00 10.98
N VAL A 96 1.41 -9.77 11.52
CA VAL A 96 0.74 -8.46 11.53
C VAL A 96 0.77 -7.86 12.93
N LYS A 97 1.41 -6.71 13.08
CA LYS A 97 1.48 -5.94 14.32
C LYS A 97 0.25 -5.06 14.52
N ALA A 98 -0.17 -4.35 13.47
CA ALA A 98 -1.35 -3.51 13.48
C ALA A 98 -2.15 -3.71 12.19
N TYR A 99 -3.46 -3.84 12.31
CA TYR A 99 -4.35 -4.15 11.20
C TYR A 99 -5.49 -3.15 11.12
N ILE A 100 -5.43 -2.25 10.16
CA ILE A 100 -6.43 -1.25 9.85
C ILE A 100 -7.22 -1.75 8.63
N ASN A 101 -8.51 -2.00 8.82
CA ASN A 101 -9.32 -2.68 7.80
C ASN A 101 -10.78 -2.23 7.84
N CYS A 102 -11.58 -2.68 6.90
CA CYS A 102 -13.03 -2.48 6.89
C CYS A 102 -13.81 -3.79 6.86
N TYR A 103 -13.18 -4.87 6.41
CA TYR A 103 -13.85 -6.15 6.23
C TYR A 103 -12.84 -7.26 5.96
N THR A 104 -12.92 -8.35 6.71
CA THR A 104 -12.05 -9.52 6.52
C THR A 104 -12.86 -10.80 6.51
N ALA A 105 -13.14 -11.33 5.32
CA ALA A 105 -13.87 -12.58 5.15
C ALA A 105 -13.51 -13.30 3.86
N ASN A 106 -13.73 -14.59 3.85
CA ASN A 106 -13.62 -15.42 2.65
C ASN A 106 -15.02 -15.64 2.08
N SER A 107 -15.52 -14.64 1.34
CA SER A 107 -16.86 -14.65 0.76
C SER A 107 -17.15 -15.95 0.01
N GLY A 108 -18.29 -16.55 0.27
CA GLY A 108 -18.69 -17.85 -0.26
C GLY A 108 -18.22 -19.05 0.58
N TYR A 109 -17.32 -18.85 1.55
CA TYR A 109 -16.80 -19.90 2.43
C TYR A 109 -17.08 -19.62 3.92
N THR A 110 -16.76 -18.41 4.36
CA THR A 110 -16.99 -17.99 5.76
C THR A 110 -17.40 -16.52 5.81
N ASN A 111 -18.28 -16.17 6.76
CA ASN A 111 -18.71 -14.79 6.99
C ASN A 111 -17.62 -13.92 7.60
N VAL A 112 -16.68 -14.52 8.33
CA VAL A 112 -15.50 -13.87 8.90
C VAL A 112 -14.33 -14.85 8.77
N SER A 113 -13.18 -14.35 8.39
CA SER A 113 -11.96 -15.18 8.28
C SER A 113 -11.58 -15.76 9.65
N ARG A 114 -11.25 -17.05 9.69
CA ARG A 114 -11.20 -17.82 10.96
C ARG A 114 -10.03 -17.43 11.86
N ARG A 115 -8.82 -17.22 11.27
CA ARG A 115 -7.62 -16.86 12.03
C ARG A 115 -7.71 -15.42 12.51
N PHE A 116 -8.23 -14.52 11.67
CA PHE A 116 -8.53 -13.14 12.04
C PHE A 116 -9.50 -13.10 13.23
N ARG A 117 -10.60 -13.84 13.17
CA ARG A 117 -11.55 -13.92 14.29
C ARG A 117 -10.87 -14.41 15.56
N ALA A 118 -10.13 -15.51 15.48
CA ALA A 118 -9.46 -16.08 16.64
C ALA A 118 -8.44 -15.12 17.26
N ALA A 119 -7.69 -14.37 16.44
CA ALA A 119 -6.73 -13.37 16.92
C ALA A 119 -7.41 -12.20 17.64
N ILE A 120 -8.59 -11.74 17.15
CA ILE A 120 -9.39 -10.70 17.82
C ILE A 120 -9.94 -11.21 19.15
N GLU A 121 -10.57 -12.41 19.17
CA GLU A 121 -11.17 -12.99 20.37
C GLU A 121 -10.13 -13.24 21.48
N LYS A 122 -8.90 -13.52 21.13
CA LYS A 122 -7.78 -13.70 22.07
C LYS A 122 -7.05 -12.41 22.46
N GLY A 123 -7.35 -11.29 21.79
CA GLY A 123 -6.64 -10.03 21.98
C GLY A 123 -5.19 -10.04 21.46
N GLU A 124 -4.86 -10.94 20.52
CA GLU A 124 -3.53 -11.09 19.94
C GLU A 124 -3.26 -10.14 18.76
N LEU A 125 -4.29 -9.47 18.23
CA LEU A 125 -4.20 -8.58 17.09
C LEU A 125 -4.59 -7.15 17.46
N THR A 126 -3.72 -6.20 17.25
CA THR A 126 -4.05 -4.77 17.32
C THR A 126 -4.85 -4.40 16.08
N TYR A 127 -6.14 -4.14 16.26
CA TYR A 127 -7.10 -4.00 15.16
C TYR A 127 -7.91 -2.73 15.26
N GLU A 128 -8.15 -2.10 14.11
CA GLU A 128 -9.06 -0.97 13.96
C GLU A 128 -9.82 -1.06 12.66
N ASP A 129 -11.10 -0.67 12.71
CA ASP A 129 -11.96 -0.62 11.54
C ASP A 129 -12.37 0.80 11.15
N TYR A 130 -12.53 0.99 9.86
CA TYR A 130 -13.19 2.12 9.22
C TYR A 130 -14.36 1.62 8.37
N SER A 131 -15.25 2.51 7.94
CA SER A 131 -16.16 2.13 6.85
C SER A 131 -15.35 1.87 5.57
N GLN A 132 -15.82 0.96 4.73
CA GLN A 132 -15.13 0.60 3.49
C GLN A 132 -14.86 1.82 2.62
N ASP A 133 -15.84 2.71 2.49
CA ASP A 133 -15.73 3.91 1.64
C ASP A 133 -14.64 4.85 2.18
N VAL A 134 -14.62 5.10 3.49
CA VAL A 134 -13.59 5.95 4.11
C VAL A 134 -12.21 5.36 3.89
N LEU A 135 -12.03 4.06 4.14
CA LEU A 135 -10.74 3.41 3.96
C LEU A 135 -10.24 3.48 2.51
N MET A 136 -11.12 3.26 1.54
CA MET A 136 -10.75 3.38 0.12
C MET A 136 -10.39 4.82 -0.25
N LEU A 137 -11.09 5.79 0.30
CA LEU A 137 -10.78 7.21 0.10
C LEU A 137 -9.46 7.61 0.78
N GLN A 138 -9.14 7.07 1.97
CA GLN A 138 -7.85 7.29 2.63
C GLN A 138 -6.69 6.75 1.78
N LEU A 139 -6.82 5.54 1.22
CA LEU A 139 -5.84 4.97 0.30
C LEU A 139 -5.68 5.82 -0.98
N HIS A 140 -6.79 6.35 -1.50
CA HIS A 140 -6.74 7.26 -2.65
C HIS A 140 -6.11 8.61 -2.28
N ALA A 141 -6.46 9.18 -1.13
CA ALA A 141 -5.88 10.42 -0.63
C ALA A 141 -4.35 10.32 -0.43
N ALA A 142 -3.89 9.18 0.10
CA ALA A 142 -2.45 8.89 0.20
C ALA A 142 -1.76 8.97 -1.16
N SER A 143 -2.42 8.50 -2.19
CA SER A 143 -1.91 8.54 -3.56
C SER A 143 -1.76 9.94 -4.12
N LEU A 144 -2.58 10.86 -3.67
CA LEU A 144 -2.56 12.27 -4.04
C LEU A 144 -1.63 13.09 -3.14
N GLY A 145 -1.04 12.47 -2.11
CA GLY A 145 -0.19 13.15 -1.13
C GLY A 145 -0.97 14.08 -0.21
N LEU A 146 -2.26 13.82 0.03
CA LEU A 146 -3.05 14.60 0.97
C LEU A 146 -2.62 14.30 2.40
N PRO A 147 -2.51 15.31 3.27
CA PRO A 147 -2.10 15.10 4.67
C PRO A 147 -3.21 14.48 5.52
N PHE A 148 -4.45 14.74 5.20
CA PHE A 148 -5.65 14.17 5.82
C PHE A 148 -6.83 14.28 4.85
N LEU A 149 -7.93 13.61 5.17
CA LEU A 149 -9.13 13.59 4.34
C LEU A 149 -10.35 14.04 5.14
N PRO A 150 -11.02 15.17 4.80
CA PRO A 150 -12.31 15.53 5.37
C PRO A 150 -13.44 14.75 4.67
N VAL A 151 -14.28 14.07 5.45
CA VAL A 151 -15.41 13.28 4.97
C VAL A 151 -16.68 13.58 5.77
N ARG A 152 -17.85 13.35 5.18
CA ARG A 152 -19.14 13.32 5.90
C ARG A 152 -19.51 11.92 6.38
N LEU A 153 -18.78 10.94 5.91
CA LEU A 153 -18.95 9.54 6.28
C LEU A 153 -18.51 9.33 7.73
N MET A 154 -19.03 8.29 8.35
CA MET A 154 -18.83 7.90 9.74
C MET A 154 -19.56 8.78 10.78
N GLN A 155 -20.01 9.98 10.45
CA GLN A 155 -20.76 10.84 11.38
C GLN A 155 -21.99 10.09 11.94
N GLY A 156 -22.19 10.21 13.27
CA GLY A 156 -23.28 9.55 13.96
C GLY A 156 -23.15 8.03 14.12
N SER A 157 -22.06 7.44 13.62
CA SER A 157 -21.78 6.01 13.78
C SER A 157 -20.91 5.70 15.00
N GLY A 158 -20.94 4.45 15.44
CA GLY A 158 -20.05 3.96 16.50
C GLY A 158 -18.56 4.01 16.12
N LEU A 159 -18.22 4.05 14.83
CA LEU A 159 -16.83 4.08 14.34
C LEU A 159 -16.06 5.31 14.79
N MET A 160 -16.75 6.44 15.05
CA MET A 160 -16.10 7.64 15.60
C MET A 160 -15.86 7.54 17.10
N LYS A 161 -16.75 6.85 17.80
CA LYS A 161 -16.75 6.80 19.27
C LYS A 161 -15.90 5.63 19.80
N TYR A 162 -15.98 4.49 19.16
CA TYR A 162 -15.31 3.26 19.59
C TYR A 162 -14.14 2.98 18.68
N TRP A 163 -12.95 3.30 19.17
CA TRP A 163 -11.71 3.01 18.45
C TRP A 163 -11.26 1.60 18.78
N GLY A 164 -10.80 0.88 17.79
CA GLY A 164 -10.22 -0.46 17.99
C GLY A 164 -8.82 -0.40 18.56
N ILE A 165 -8.04 0.61 18.17
CA ILE A 165 -6.69 0.89 18.68
C ILE A 165 -6.80 2.09 19.62
N SER A 166 -6.41 1.91 20.90
CA SER A 166 -6.44 3.00 21.88
C SER A 166 -5.38 4.07 21.58
N GLU A 167 -5.52 5.27 22.15
CA GLU A 167 -4.52 6.33 22.01
C GLU A 167 -3.12 5.90 22.48
N GLU A 168 -3.04 5.14 23.58
CA GLU A 168 -1.77 4.64 24.10
C GLU A 168 -1.13 3.65 23.14
N GLN A 169 -1.94 2.74 22.58
CA GLN A 169 -1.46 1.80 21.59
C GLN A 169 -1.02 2.49 20.30
N ARG A 170 -1.74 3.55 19.87
CA ARG A 170 -1.38 4.34 18.69
C ARG A 170 -0.03 5.02 18.85
N LYS A 171 0.24 5.64 20.00
CA LYS A 171 1.54 6.25 20.30
C LYS A 171 2.71 5.26 20.28
N ALA A 172 2.44 3.98 20.48
CA ALA A 172 3.43 2.91 20.38
C ALA A 172 3.60 2.36 18.95
N LEU A 173 2.80 2.82 17.98
CA LEU A 173 2.81 2.38 16.59
C LEU A 173 3.35 3.50 15.70
N GLU A 174 4.58 3.39 15.23
CA GLU A 174 5.27 4.42 14.44
C GLU A 174 4.57 4.78 13.10
N LYS A 175 3.69 3.90 12.61
CA LYS A 175 3.06 4.02 11.28
C LYS A 175 1.55 4.20 11.34
N VAL A 176 1.04 4.58 12.49
CA VAL A 176 -0.37 4.90 12.74
C VAL A 176 -0.42 6.24 13.44
N ASP A 177 -1.25 7.15 12.95
CA ASP A 177 -1.40 8.48 13.57
C ASP A 177 -2.01 8.37 14.98
N ASP A 178 -1.73 9.34 15.84
CA ASP A 178 -2.20 9.36 17.23
C ASP A 178 -3.71 9.37 17.37
N LEU A 179 -4.41 9.92 16.40
CA LEU A 179 -5.88 10.00 16.37
C LEU A 179 -6.48 9.23 15.20
N LYS A 180 -7.54 8.48 15.46
CA LYS A 180 -8.30 7.79 14.42
C LYS A 180 -9.07 8.76 13.53
N CYS A 181 -9.73 9.73 14.14
CA CYS A 181 -10.50 10.77 13.45
C CYS A 181 -10.75 11.96 14.39
N VAL A 182 -11.03 13.10 13.79
CA VAL A 182 -11.35 14.34 14.49
C VAL A 182 -12.54 15.01 13.82
N GLU A 183 -13.49 15.52 14.59
CA GLU A 183 -14.53 16.39 14.06
C GLU A 183 -13.99 17.81 13.90
N ILE A 184 -14.14 18.39 12.71
CA ILE A 184 -13.71 19.72 12.38
C ILE A 184 -14.85 20.53 11.74
N ASP A 185 -14.77 21.86 11.83
CA ASP A 185 -15.72 22.74 11.13
C ASP A 185 -15.45 22.75 9.63
N ASN A 186 -16.52 22.72 8.83
CA ASN A 186 -16.40 22.88 7.39
C ASN A 186 -16.10 24.35 7.06
N PRO A 187 -14.90 24.68 6.53
CA PRO A 187 -14.51 26.06 6.27
C PRO A 187 -15.37 26.76 5.20
N PHE A 188 -16.10 26.00 4.39
CA PHE A 188 -16.95 26.50 3.32
C PHE A 188 -18.44 26.57 3.68
N LYS A 189 -18.84 26.00 4.82
CA LYS A 189 -20.22 25.97 5.28
C LYS A 189 -20.30 26.17 6.79
N PRO A 190 -20.46 27.40 7.26
CA PRO A 190 -20.56 27.70 8.69
C PRO A 190 -21.67 26.87 9.37
N GLY A 191 -21.32 26.26 10.51
CA GLY A 191 -22.23 25.40 11.27
C GLY A 191 -22.30 23.94 10.82
N GLU A 192 -21.67 23.58 9.70
CA GLU A 192 -21.53 22.19 9.29
C GLU A 192 -20.22 21.60 9.87
N LYS A 193 -20.32 20.40 10.45
CA LYS A 193 -19.18 19.61 10.89
C LYS A 193 -18.85 18.52 9.89
N VAL A 194 -17.57 18.19 9.74
CA VAL A 194 -17.08 17.07 8.95
C VAL A 194 -16.04 16.27 9.77
N VAL A 195 -15.83 15.04 9.41
CA VAL A 195 -14.85 14.16 10.05
C VAL A 195 -13.55 14.24 9.27
N ALA A 196 -12.48 14.66 9.89
CA ALA A 196 -11.12 14.53 9.36
C ALA A 196 -10.55 13.17 9.78
N VAL A 197 -10.09 12.40 8.80
CA VAL A 197 -9.42 11.12 9.02
C VAL A 197 -7.98 11.20 8.53
N PRO A 198 -7.02 10.54 9.20
CA PRO A 198 -5.63 10.50 8.77
C PRO A 198 -5.51 9.78 7.44
N VAL A 199 -4.43 10.05 6.73
CA VAL A 199 -4.10 9.38 5.48
C VAL A 199 -2.85 8.52 5.73
N PRO A 200 -2.84 7.23 5.35
CA PRO A 200 -1.72 6.36 5.61
C PRO A 200 -0.41 6.95 5.08
N SER A 201 0.57 7.06 5.95
CA SER A 201 1.91 7.48 5.61
C SER A 201 2.69 6.26 5.12
N TRP A 202 2.75 6.07 3.81
CA TRP A 202 3.64 5.08 3.25
C TRP A 202 5.07 5.60 3.40
N THR A 203 5.87 4.95 4.22
CA THR A 203 7.31 5.11 4.11
C THR A 203 7.71 4.34 2.87
N PRO A 204 8.03 5.02 1.74
CA PRO A 204 8.52 4.27 0.61
C PRO A 204 9.84 3.62 1.05
N PRO A 205 10.02 2.31 0.87
CA PRO A 205 11.37 1.82 0.79
C PRO A 205 12.06 2.69 -0.26
N SER A 206 13.23 3.21 0.04
CA SER A 206 13.96 4.19 -0.77
C SER A 206 14.16 3.78 -2.24
N SER A 207 13.75 2.60 -2.61
CA SER A 207 13.83 1.99 -3.93
C SER A 207 12.49 1.66 -4.61
N MET A 208 11.33 1.64 -3.91
CA MET A 208 10.05 1.15 -4.47
C MET A 208 9.13 2.24 -5.03
N CYS A 209 9.36 3.50 -4.74
CA CYS A 209 8.59 4.61 -5.28
C CYS A 209 9.08 5.02 -6.67
N ARG A 210 9.01 4.13 -7.66
CA ARG A 210 9.18 4.50 -9.05
C ARG A 210 7.98 4.03 -9.87
N ARG A 211 7.45 4.96 -10.67
CA ARG A 211 6.28 4.81 -11.55
C ARG A 211 6.17 3.43 -12.18
N PRO A 212 4.97 2.85 -12.31
CA PRO A 212 4.77 1.71 -13.20
C PRO A 212 5.18 2.14 -14.61
N ALA A 213 5.91 1.29 -15.30
CA ALA A 213 6.14 1.46 -16.73
C ALA A 213 4.79 1.51 -17.46
N PRO A 214 4.66 2.28 -18.56
CA PRO A 214 3.46 2.26 -19.37
C PRO A 214 3.17 0.81 -19.77
N THR A 215 1.92 0.43 -19.62
CA THR A 215 1.38 -0.90 -19.87
C THR A 215 1.82 -1.40 -21.24
N ALA A 216 2.48 -2.55 -21.26
CA ALA A 216 2.55 -3.35 -22.48
C ALA A 216 1.13 -3.75 -22.89
N PRO A 217 0.81 -3.81 -24.20
CA PRO A 217 -0.53 -4.18 -24.65
C PRO A 217 -0.88 -5.57 -24.12
N ALA A 218 -2.10 -5.70 -23.62
CA ALA A 218 -2.64 -6.96 -23.16
C ALA A 218 -2.73 -7.95 -24.32
N SER A 219 -1.77 -8.84 -24.42
CA SER A 219 -1.92 -10.05 -25.22
C SER A 219 -2.56 -11.13 -24.34
N SER A 220 -3.70 -11.59 -24.77
CA SER A 220 -4.47 -12.69 -24.22
C SER A 220 -3.61 -13.95 -24.07
N ARG A 221 -3.38 -14.36 -22.87
CA ARG A 221 -2.98 -15.63 -22.27
C ARG A 221 -1.89 -15.40 -21.23
N ALA A 222 -2.29 -15.12 -20.02
CA ALA A 222 -1.40 -15.32 -18.87
C ALA A 222 -2.26 -15.74 -17.67
N THR A 223 -2.34 -17.03 -17.47
CA THR A 223 -2.46 -17.62 -16.14
C THR A 223 -1.16 -17.34 -15.41
N SER A 224 -1.00 -16.17 -14.83
CA SER A 224 0.04 -15.88 -13.88
C SER A 224 -0.40 -14.70 -13.05
N SER A 225 -0.42 -14.94 -11.75
CA SER A 225 -0.71 -13.96 -10.73
C SER A 225 0.24 -12.77 -10.87
N THR A 226 -0.14 -11.77 -11.67
CA THR A 226 0.62 -10.54 -11.79
C THR A 226 0.35 -9.73 -10.54
N MET A 227 1.36 -9.63 -9.71
CA MET A 227 1.40 -8.81 -8.52
C MET A 227 1.29 -7.34 -8.93
N LEU A 228 0.07 -6.80 -8.92
CA LEU A 228 -0.16 -5.36 -9.00
C LEU A 228 0.02 -4.78 -7.60
N MET A 229 1.27 -4.60 -7.20
CA MET A 229 1.59 -3.60 -6.19
C MET A 229 1.43 -2.24 -6.86
N TRP A 230 0.48 -1.47 -6.41
CA TRP A 230 0.29 -0.08 -6.84
C TRP A 230 1.20 0.80 -6.00
N PRO A 231 2.29 1.33 -6.56
CA PRO A 231 3.05 2.37 -5.88
C PRO A 231 2.50 3.73 -6.27
N TRP A 232 2.00 4.45 -5.31
CA TRP A 232 1.65 5.85 -5.46
C TRP A 232 2.86 6.71 -5.11
N LEU A 233 3.16 7.67 -5.96
CA LEU A 233 4.29 8.59 -5.79
C LEU A 233 3.82 9.90 -5.16
N PRO A 234 4.59 10.46 -4.22
CA PRO A 234 4.46 11.87 -3.91
C PRO A 234 5.03 12.71 -5.05
N VAL A 235 4.24 13.69 -5.50
CA VAL A 235 4.72 14.78 -6.35
C VAL A 235 5.66 15.64 -5.49
N ARG A 236 6.95 15.69 -5.84
CA ARG A 236 7.82 16.72 -5.28
C ARG A 236 7.46 18.05 -5.95
N SER A 237 7.01 18.99 -5.15
CA SER A 237 7.05 20.40 -5.52
C SER A 237 8.51 20.82 -5.62
N SER A 238 8.88 21.32 -6.78
CA SER A 238 10.12 22.08 -7.03
C SER A 238 10.09 23.41 -6.31
#